data_f5a241bed62354659dbaad17c7b70353
#
_entry.id   f5a241bed62354659dbaad17c7b70353
#
_cell.length_a   1.000
_cell.length_b   1.000
_cell.length_c   1.000
_cell.angle_alpha   90.00
_cell.angle_beta   90.00
_cell.angle_gamma   90.00
#
_symmetry.space_group_name_H-M   'P 1'
#
loop_
_entity.id
_entity.type
_entity.pdbx_description
1 polymer ?
#
loop_
_entity_poly.entity_id
_entity_poly.type
_entity_poly.pdbx_seq_one_letter_code
_entity_poly.pdbx_strand_id
1 'polypeptide(L)'
;LSFELLREAGVRLPGAMGNTIGIVGGLIIGQAAVEANLVSPIVVIVISFTALCSFAIPNEEFATAFRILKFFFIAVCAWLGYFGMLLGLLAVLTHLSHLTSFGIPYLMPFVGADLNNYEDERDFIWRQPFRKLRKRPIYANPKERTKLTFSKKR
;
A
#
# COMPACT_ATOMS: atom_id res chain seq x y z
N LEU A 1 4.08 -20.13 0.53
CA LEU A 1 3.66 -20.73 1.81
C LEU A 1 4.85 -21.08 2.70
N SER A 2 5.81 -21.93 2.25
CA SER A 2 6.99 -22.33 3.06
C SER A 2 7.84 -21.14 3.50
N PHE A 3 8.07 -20.18 2.61
CA PHE A 3 8.80 -18.96 2.94
C PHE A 3 8.05 -18.08 3.95
N GLU A 4 6.74 -18.04 3.87
CA GLU A 4 5.89 -17.29 4.82
C GLU A 4 5.93 -17.91 6.22
N LEU A 5 5.91 -19.25 6.29
CA LEU A 5 6.07 -19.98 7.56
C LEU A 5 7.44 -19.74 8.19
N LEU A 6 8.50 -19.74 7.38
CA LEU A 6 9.86 -19.44 7.85
C LEU A 6 9.99 -18.00 8.34
N ARG A 7 9.36 -17.06 7.67
CA ARG A 7 9.35 -15.67 8.10
C ARG A 7 8.58 -15.48 9.41
N GLU A 8 7.43 -16.13 9.57
CA GLU A 8 6.63 -16.09 10.80
C GLU A 8 7.41 -16.73 11.98
N ALA A 9 8.08 -17.85 11.74
CA ALA A 9 8.97 -18.46 12.73
C ALA A 9 10.13 -17.53 13.10
N GLY A 10 10.67 -16.82 12.13
CA GLY A 10 11.76 -15.85 12.31
C GLY A 10 11.40 -14.66 13.22
N VAL A 11 10.16 -14.19 13.16
CA VAL A 11 9.67 -13.08 14.01
C VAL A 11 9.57 -13.49 15.48
N ARG A 12 9.37 -14.78 15.76
CA ARG A 12 9.25 -15.30 17.14
C ARG A 12 10.59 -15.57 17.81
N LEU A 13 11.69 -15.58 17.04
CA LEU A 13 13.03 -15.75 17.58
C LEU A 13 13.63 -14.40 18.01
N PRO A 14 14.31 -14.33 19.14
CA PRO A 14 14.87 -13.06 19.61
C PRO A 14 16.02 -12.59 18.71
N GLY A 15 15.89 -11.34 18.23
CA GLY A 15 16.95 -10.61 17.55
C GLY A 15 17.21 -11.00 16.09
N ALA A 16 18.40 -10.70 15.61
CA ALA A 16 18.83 -10.86 14.21
C ALA A 16 18.80 -12.31 13.69
N MET A 17 18.80 -13.30 14.57
CA MET A 17 18.82 -14.71 14.20
C MET A 17 17.58 -15.18 13.43
N GLY A 18 16.39 -14.68 13.80
CA GLY A 18 15.16 -15.07 13.14
C GLY A 18 15.12 -14.67 11.66
N ASN A 19 15.62 -13.49 11.35
CA ASN A 19 15.69 -13.00 9.98
C ASN A 19 16.68 -13.81 9.14
N THR A 20 17.85 -14.15 9.70
CA THR A 20 18.89 -14.94 9.04
C THR A 20 18.38 -16.36 8.73
N ILE A 21 17.73 -17.01 9.68
CA ILE A 21 17.15 -18.35 9.49
C ILE A 21 16.07 -18.32 8.42
N GLY A 22 15.24 -17.28 8.39
CA GLY A 22 14.21 -17.10 7.36
C GLY A 22 14.80 -16.99 5.96
N ILE A 23 15.89 -16.23 5.80
CA ILE A 23 16.57 -16.04 4.51
C ILE A 23 17.26 -17.34 4.07
N VAL A 24 18.06 -17.97 4.94
CA VAL A 24 18.79 -19.19 4.62
C VAL A 24 17.83 -20.36 4.36
N GLY A 25 16.82 -20.52 5.20
CA GLY A 25 15.81 -21.55 5.01
C GLY A 25 15.02 -21.35 3.71
N GLY A 26 14.65 -20.13 3.39
CA GLY A 26 13.99 -19.78 2.13
C GLY A 26 14.84 -20.08 0.90
N LEU A 27 16.16 -19.82 0.97
CA LEU A 27 17.10 -20.12 -0.10
C LEU A 27 17.25 -21.63 -0.32
N ILE A 28 17.47 -22.40 0.76
CA ILE A 28 17.63 -23.87 0.69
C ILE A 28 16.36 -24.52 0.14
N ILE A 29 15.20 -24.16 0.68
CA ILE A 29 13.92 -24.72 0.21
C ILE A 29 13.64 -24.30 -1.24
N GLY A 30 13.97 -23.07 -1.60
CA GLY A 30 13.81 -22.57 -2.96
C GLY A 30 14.67 -23.34 -3.96
N GLN A 31 15.95 -23.58 -3.65
CA GLN A 31 16.84 -24.40 -4.49
C GLN A 31 16.36 -25.84 -4.61
N ALA A 32 16.02 -26.48 -3.51
CA ALA A 32 15.51 -27.85 -3.52
C ALA A 32 14.22 -27.99 -4.36
N ALA A 33 13.33 -26.99 -4.31
CA ALA A 33 12.10 -26.98 -5.10
C ALA A 33 12.38 -26.85 -6.62
N VAL A 34 13.41 -26.07 -7.00
CA VAL A 34 13.85 -25.95 -8.39
C VAL A 34 14.52 -27.24 -8.88
N GLU A 35 15.41 -27.83 -8.09
CA GLU A 35 16.09 -29.09 -8.42
C GLU A 35 15.10 -30.23 -8.57
N ALA A 36 14.05 -30.25 -7.74
CA ALA A 36 12.97 -31.22 -7.84
C ALA A 36 11.97 -30.95 -8.99
N ASN A 37 12.20 -29.91 -9.81
CA ASN A 37 11.28 -29.46 -10.88
C ASN A 37 9.85 -29.18 -10.41
N LEU A 38 9.65 -28.87 -9.12
CA LEU A 38 8.35 -28.50 -8.56
C LEU A 38 7.99 -27.04 -8.91
N VAL A 39 8.98 -26.19 -9.06
CA VAL A 39 8.82 -24.76 -9.31
C VAL A 39 9.82 -24.28 -10.35
N SER A 40 9.38 -23.43 -11.25
CA SER A 40 10.28 -22.77 -12.21
C SER A 40 11.27 -21.85 -11.49
N PRO A 41 12.55 -21.79 -11.92
CA PRO A 41 13.55 -20.85 -11.38
C PRO A 41 13.08 -19.40 -11.39
N ILE A 42 12.33 -18.99 -12.41
CA ILE A 42 11.78 -17.63 -12.55
C ILE A 42 10.83 -17.30 -11.39
N VAL A 43 10.00 -18.24 -10.98
CA VAL A 43 9.07 -18.05 -9.85
C VAL A 43 9.83 -17.81 -8.55
N VAL A 44 10.92 -18.57 -8.31
CA VAL A 44 11.76 -18.40 -7.11
C VAL A 44 12.41 -17.01 -7.09
N ILE A 45 12.90 -16.54 -8.24
CA ILE A 45 13.49 -15.19 -8.38
C ILE A 45 12.43 -14.12 -8.05
N VAL A 46 11.23 -14.21 -8.62
CA VAL A 46 10.15 -13.24 -8.37
C VAL A 46 9.73 -13.21 -6.89
N ILE A 47 9.59 -14.39 -6.28
CA ILE A 47 9.24 -14.49 -4.86
C ILE A 47 10.34 -13.91 -3.98
N SER A 48 11.62 -14.21 -4.26
CA SER A 48 12.76 -13.69 -3.52
C SER A 48 12.87 -12.17 -3.63
N PHE A 49 12.67 -11.63 -4.83
CA PHE A 49 12.64 -10.18 -5.06
C PHE A 49 11.50 -9.51 -4.30
N THR A 50 10.30 -10.10 -4.34
CA THR A 50 9.13 -9.60 -3.59
C THR A 50 9.38 -9.62 -2.08
N ALA A 51 10.05 -10.67 -1.58
CA ALA A 51 10.43 -10.75 -0.17
C ALA A 51 11.41 -9.64 0.21
N LEU A 52 12.44 -9.39 -0.61
CA LEU A 52 13.40 -8.30 -0.39
C LEU A 52 12.69 -6.92 -0.39
N CYS A 53 11.80 -6.67 -1.34
CA CYS A 53 11.02 -5.43 -1.38
C CYS A 53 10.17 -5.23 -0.12
N SER A 54 9.68 -6.31 0.48
CA SER A 54 8.87 -6.22 1.70
C SER A 54 9.66 -5.71 2.92
N PHE A 55 10.99 -5.85 2.93
CA PHE A 55 11.85 -5.27 3.98
C PHE A 55 12.03 -3.75 3.83
N ALA A 56 11.80 -3.20 2.65
CA ALA A 56 11.89 -1.76 2.40
C ALA A 56 10.70 -0.98 3.00
N ILE A 57 9.65 -1.67 3.41
CA ILE A 57 8.46 -1.06 4.00
C ILE A 57 8.70 -0.82 5.49
N PRO A 58 8.79 0.45 5.96
CA PRO A 58 9.13 0.75 7.36
C PRO A 58 8.01 0.42 8.35
N ASN A 59 6.76 0.32 7.88
CA ASN A 59 5.60 0.03 8.73
C ASN A 59 5.21 -1.45 8.59
N GLU A 60 5.36 -2.21 9.68
CA GLU A 60 5.05 -3.65 9.69
C GLU A 60 3.56 -3.96 9.54
N GLU A 61 2.68 -3.10 10.06
CA GLU A 61 1.24 -3.27 9.90
C GLU A 61 0.82 -3.15 8.44
N PHE A 62 1.40 -2.17 7.75
CA PHE A 62 1.18 -1.97 6.32
C PHE A 62 1.71 -3.15 5.50
N ALA A 63 2.91 -3.65 5.82
CA ALA A 63 3.47 -4.83 5.18
C ALA A 63 2.60 -6.08 5.39
N THR A 64 1.99 -6.21 6.59
CA THR A 64 1.08 -7.31 6.91
C THR A 64 -0.23 -7.24 6.11
N ALA A 65 -0.79 -6.05 5.93
CA ALA A 65 -1.97 -5.85 5.08
C ALA A 65 -1.72 -6.30 3.63
N PHE A 66 -0.57 -5.95 3.05
CA PHE A 66 -0.17 -6.42 1.72
C PHE A 66 0.05 -7.93 1.66
N ARG A 67 0.54 -8.53 2.75
CA ARG A 67 0.71 -9.99 2.84
C ARG A 67 -0.63 -10.72 2.76
N ILE A 68 -1.65 -10.24 3.44
CA ILE A 68 -3.00 -10.79 3.37
C ILE A 68 -3.59 -10.58 1.97
N LEU A 69 -3.44 -9.37 1.44
CA LEU A 69 -3.96 -8.98 0.14
C LEU A 69 -3.40 -9.85 -1.00
N LYS A 70 -2.10 -10.22 -0.94
CA LYS A 70 -1.51 -11.09 -1.98
C LYS A 70 -2.18 -12.47 -2.04
N PHE A 71 -2.56 -13.07 -0.91
CA PHE A 71 -3.27 -14.35 -0.91
C PHE A 71 -4.64 -14.23 -1.56
N PHE A 72 -5.34 -13.13 -1.29
CA PHE A 72 -6.59 -12.82 -1.98
C PHE A 72 -6.41 -12.74 -3.49
N PHE A 73 -5.38 -12.02 -3.96
CA PHE A 73 -5.08 -11.92 -5.39
C PHE A 73 -4.70 -13.25 -6.01
N ILE A 74 -3.90 -14.08 -5.31
CA ILE A 74 -3.53 -15.42 -5.80
C ILE A 74 -4.79 -16.26 -6.00
N ALA A 75 -5.72 -16.28 -5.04
CA ALA A 75 -6.95 -17.05 -5.15
C ALA A 75 -7.84 -16.58 -6.30
N VAL A 76 -8.02 -15.26 -6.43
CA VAL A 76 -8.85 -14.68 -7.50
C VAL A 76 -8.21 -14.90 -8.87
N CYS A 77 -6.89 -14.75 -9.00
CA CYS A 77 -6.17 -14.98 -10.24
C CYS A 77 -6.12 -16.48 -10.62
N ALA A 78 -6.12 -17.38 -9.65
CA ALA A 78 -6.18 -18.82 -9.93
C ALA A 78 -7.50 -19.22 -10.61
N TRP A 79 -8.60 -18.53 -10.31
CA TRP A 79 -9.91 -18.82 -10.88
C TRP A 79 -10.19 -18.08 -12.19
N LEU A 80 -9.88 -16.78 -12.24
CA LEU A 80 -10.22 -15.89 -13.36
C LEU A 80 -9.02 -15.49 -14.22
N GLY A 81 -7.81 -15.96 -13.89
CA GLY A 81 -6.61 -15.58 -14.62
C GLY A 81 -6.33 -14.08 -14.54
N TYR A 82 -5.86 -13.51 -15.66
CA TYR A 82 -5.55 -12.08 -15.76
C TYR A 82 -6.75 -11.16 -15.49
N PHE A 83 -7.94 -11.60 -15.88
CA PHE A 83 -9.17 -10.87 -15.62
C PHE A 83 -9.46 -10.76 -14.11
N GLY A 84 -9.12 -11.80 -13.34
CA GLY A 84 -9.21 -11.79 -11.89
C GLY A 84 -8.34 -10.74 -11.24
N MET A 85 -7.14 -10.51 -11.77
CA MET A 85 -6.25 -9.44 -11.30
C MET A 85 -6.90 -8.06 -11.48
N LEU A 86 -7.49 -7.80 -12.63
CA LEU A 86 -8.15 -6.52 -12.93
C LEU A 86 -9.35 -6.29 -12.00
N LEU A 87 -10.22 -7.29 -11.85
CA LEU A 87 -11.37 -7.23 -10.95
C LEU A 87 -10.96 -7.08 -9.48
N GLY A 88 -9.93 -7.80 -9.04
CA GLY A 88 -9.40 -7.70 -7.69
C GLY A 88 -8.85 -6.30 -7.39
N LEU A 89 -8.12 -5.70 -8.34
CA LEU A 89 -7.61 -4.35 -8.21
C LEU A 89 -8.76 -3.33 -8.10
N LEU A 90 -9.77 -3.47 -8.96
CA LEU A 90 -10.95 -2.61 -8.95
C LEU A 90 -11.74 -2.74 -7.64
N ALA A 91 -11.90 -3.96 -7.12
CA ALA A 91 -12.54 -4.21 -5.83
C ALA A 91 -11.78 -3.55 -4.66
N VAL A 92 -10.45 -3.63 -4.66
CA VAL A 92 -9.62 -2.97 -3.66
C VAL A 92 -9.74 -1.45 -3.76
N LEU A 93 -9.67 -0.88 -4.96
CA LEU A 93 -9.81 0.56 -5.15
C LEU A 93 -11.20 1.08 -4.73
N THR A 94 -12.27 0.35 -5.06
CA THR A 94 -13.63 0.72 -4.60
C THR A 94 -13.74 0.61 -3.08
N HIS A 95 -13.16 -0.41 -2.47
CA HIS A 95 -13.14 -0.54 -1.01
C HIS A 95 -12.41 0.64 -0.36
N LEU A 96 -11.22 1.00 -0.85
CA LEU A 96 -10.46 2.14 -0.33
C LEU A 96 -11.19 3.48 -0.53
N SER A 97 -11.94 3.64 -1.61
CA SER A 97 -12.71 4.87 -1.87
C SER A 97 -13.87 5.07 -0.90
N HIS A 98 -14.46 3.98 -0.41
CA HIS A 98 -15.52 4.01 0.60
C HIS A 98 -15.01 4.08 2.04
N LEU A 99 -13.72 3.82 2.24
CA LEU A 99 -13.13 3.85 3.58
C LEU A 99 -13.03 5.28 4.09
N THR A 100 -13.62 5.52 5.25
CA THR A 100 -13.54 6.82 5.94
C THR A 100 -12.83 6.66 7.28
N SER A 101 -11.89 7.55 7.58
CA SER A 101 -11.20 7.61 8.86
C SER A 101 -11.48 8.96 9.51
N PHE A 102 -12.07 8.97 10.70
CA PHE A 102 -12.48 10.20 11.41
C PHE A 102 -13.36 11.15 10.57
N GLY A 103 -14.22 10.59 9.70
CA GLY A 103 -15.08 11.36 8.82
C GLY A 103 -14.41 11.92 7.57
N ILE A 104 -13.12 11.60 7.34
CA ILE A 104 -12.36 12.00 6.16
C ILE A 104 -12.19 10.79 5.25
N PRO A 105 -12.47 10.87 3.93
CA PRO A 105 -12.21 9.79 3.00
C PRO A 105 -10.73 9.41 2.96
N TYR A 106 -10.42 8.12 3.01
CA TYR A 106 -9.04 7.63 3.02
C TYR A 106 -8.24 8.03 1.78
N LEU A 107 -8.88 8.02 0.61
CA LEU A 107 -8.26 8.39 -0.66
C LEU A 107 -8.35 9.90 -0.97
N MET A 108 -8.55 10.75 0.03
CA MET A 108 -8.46 12.19 -0.20
C MET A 108 -7.02 12.58 -0.62
N PRO A 109 -6.82 13.40 -1.65
CA PRO A 109 -7.77 14.22 -2.41
C PRO A 109 -8.35 13.58 -3.68
N PHE A 110 -8.02 12.31 -4.00
CA PHE A 110 -8.50 11.65 -5.22
C PHE A 110 -10.02 11.39 -5.20
N VAL A 111 -10.56 11.09 -4.03
CA VAL A 111 -12.00 10.92 -3.81
C VAL A 111 -12.44 12.03 -2.86
N GLY A 112 -12.83 13.16 -3.42
CA GLY A 112 -13.37 14.28 -2.66
C GLY A 112 -14.85 14.07 -2.34
N ALA A 113 -15.26 14.40 -1.11
CA ALA A 113 -16.67 14.39 -0.72
C ALA A 113 -17.49 15.51 -1.43
N ASP A 114 -16.83 16.48 -2.02
CA ASP A 114 -17.44 17.63 -2.70
C ASP A 114 -16.79 17.86 -4.06
N LEU A 115 -17.46 17.39 -5.11
CA LEU A 115 -17.07 17.64 -6.51
C LEU A 115 -17.03 19.13 -6.89
N ASN A 116 -17.55 20.02 -6.04
CA ASN A 116 -17.56 21.47 -6.26
C ASN A 116 -16.30 22.20 -5.80
N ASN A 117 -15.35 21.54 -5.14
CA ASN A 117 -14.15 22.20 -4.60
C ASN A 117 -12.86 21.66 -5.23
N TYR A 118 -12.75 21.76 -6.55
CA TYR A 118 -11.55 21.44 -7.34
C TYR A 118 -10.26 22.20 -6.89
N GLU A 119 -10.37 23.13 -5.97
CA GLU A 119 -9.20 23.89 -5.52
C GLU A 119 -8.30 23.10 -4.56
N ASP A 120 -8.82 22.07 -3.89
CA ASP A 120 -8.02 21.22 -2.97
C ASP A 120 -7.10 20.23 -3.70
N GLU A 121 -7.45 19.85 -4.95
CA GLU A 121 -6.64 18.92 -5.76
C GLU A 121 -5.39 19.58 -6.35
N ARG A 122 -5.36 20.88 -6.46
CA ARG A 122 -4.28 21.63 -7.14
C ARG A 122 -2.94 21.58 -6.41
N ASP A 123 -2.93 21.36 -5.10
CA ASP A 123 -1.71 21.38 -4.28
C ASP A 123 -1.16 19.97 -4.00
N PHE A 124 -1.79 18.91 -4.51
CA PHE A 124 -1.42 17.52 -4.26
C PHE A 124 -0.34 17.01 -5.22
N ILE A 125 -0.55 17.14 -6.53
CA ILE A 125 0.38 16.65 -7.55
C ILE A 125 1.43 17.71 -7.87
N TRP A 126 1.04 18.96 -7.94
CA TRP A 126 1.89 20.09 -8.28
C TRP A 126 1.75 21.19 -7.25
N ARG A 127 2.81 21.44 -6.48
CA ARG A 127 2.79 22.49 -5.45
C ARG A 127 2.55 23.86 -6.06
N GLN A 128 1.43 24.48 -5.70
CA GLN A 128 1.08 25.81 -6.16
C GLN A 128 1.78 26.91 -5.34
N PRO A 129 2.09 28.09 -5.94
CA PRO A 129 2.63 29.22 -5.19
C PRO A 129 1.62 29.70 -4.15
N PHE A 130 2.09 30.02 -2.94
CA PHE A 130 1.27 30.43 -1.79
C PHE A 130 0.25 31.54 -2.12
N ARG A 131 0.54 32.39 -3.09
CA ARG A 131 -0.34 33.49 -3.53
C ARG A 131 -1.66 32.98 -4.14
N LYS A 132 -1.69 31.76 -4.68
CA LYS A 132 -2.88 31.14 -5.27
C LYS A 132 -3.67 30.30 -4.26
N LEU A 133 -3.04 29.87 -3.17
CA LEU A 133 -3.65 29.06 -2.12
C LEU A 133 -4.43 29.96 -1.13
N ARG A 134 -5.58 30.44 -1.55
CA ARG A 134 -6.42 31.33 -0.72
C ARG A 134 -7.40 30.58 0.18
N LYS A 135 -7.82 29.40 -0.20
CA LYS A 135 -8.75 28.57 0.57
C LYS A 135 -8.00 27.54 1.40
N ARG A 136 -8.56 27.19 2.52
CA ARG A 136 -8.11 26.08 3.35
C ARG A 136 -8.82 24.79 2.91
N PRO A 137 -8.19 23.60 3.02
CA PRO A 137 -8.87 22.36 2.77
C PRO A 137 -10.11 22.24 3.66
N ILE A 138 -11.15 21.61 3.14
CA ILE A 138 -12.49 21.55 3.77
C ILE A 138 -12.43 21.07 5.22
N TYR A 139 -11.50 20.18 5.53
CA TYR A 139 -11.38 19.53 6.84
C TYR A 139 -10.46 20.26 7.84
N ALA A 140 -9.76 21.32 7.41
CA ALA A 140 -8.79 21.97 8.28
C ALA A 140 -9.43 22.91 9.32
N ASN A 141 -10.45 23.67 8.95
CA ASN A 141 -11.21 24.51 9.88
C ASN A 141 -12.55 24.92 9.26
N PRO A 142 -13.70 24.40 9.74
CA PRO A 142 -15.01 24.68 9.17
C PRO A 142 -15.46 26.14 9.35
N LYS A 143 -14.91 26.88 10.32
CA LYS A 143 -15.27 28.27 10.61
C LYS A 143 -14.50 29.29 9.78
N GLU A 144 -13.30 28.98 9.31
CA GLU A 144 -12.43 29.88 8.58
C GLU A 144 -11.91 29.24 7.28
N ARG A 145 -12.75 29.25 6.25
CA ARG A 145 -12.40 28.65 4.94
C ARG A 145 -11.37 29.44 4.14
N THR A 146 -11.22 30.75 4.41
CA THR A 146 -10.26 31.60 3.70
C THR A 146 -9.02 31.86 4.56
N LYS A 147 -7.85 31.61 3.99
CA LYS A 147 -6.58 32.09 4.57
C LYS A 147 -6.63 33.62 4.56
N LEU A 148 -6.16 34.23 5.65
CA LEU A 148 -6.12 35.66 5.90
C LEU A 148 -6.17 36.55 4.65
N THR A 149 -7.27 37.22 4.44
CA THR A 149 -7.32 38.36 3.52
C THR A 149 -6.56 39.48 4.20
N PHE A 150 -5.39 39.84 3.68
CA PHE A 150 -4.76 41.07 4.10
C PHE A 150 -5.76 42.21 3.80
N SER A 151 -6.48 42.62 4.82
CA SER A 151 -7.28 43.81 4.76
C SER A 151 -6.33 44.96 4.52
N LYS A 152 -6.37 45.50 3.31
CA LYS A 152 -5.71 46.75 2.97
C LYS A 152 -6.42 47.84 3.75
N LYS A 153 -6.00 48.11 5.01
CA LYS A 153 -6.39 49.33 5.70
C LYS A 153 -5.90 50.50 4.85
N ARG A 154 -6.84 51.22 4.27
CA ARG A 154 -6.63 52.59 3.79
C ARG A 154 -6.47 53.50 4.99
#